data_50514dba7d3d7a1c74feb03a595a1766
#
_entry.id   50514dba7d3d7a1c74feb03a595a1766
#
_cell.length_a   1.000
_cell.length_b   1.000
_cell.length_c   1.000
_cell.angle_alpha   90.00
_cell.angle_beta   90.00
_cell.angle_gamma   90.00
#
_symmetry.space_group_name_H-M   'P 1'
#
loop_
_entity.id
_entity.type
_entity.pdbx_description
1 polymer ?
#
loop_
_entity_poly.entity_id
_entity_poly.type
_entity_poly.pdbx_seq_one_letter_code
_entity_poly.pdbx_strand_id
1 'polypeptide(L)'
;MSIFILTLPDGSFSNAGQSWKKLNIEKMVSKLNFSARVISFNELDEMILSSDDIIIYTSSENPEVRQFIKNKLYYIKDKCILTPNYDLLMAHEDKGFQEIMKKEKKFGNLKGNYIFDVDSHQFNYPKVLKTAQGAGSSGVFLIKNNTGLKEIKDKFFEPSFKRKVIRFQRRFKLTPEEYQTYSYKYKKFNLFVEQDFISNLACDYKVLVFGDRYFVLKRNVRKNDFRASGSGDFEFVDPPVEVLNFAKEIADSLNNPYLSLDIAQSNKGCHLIEFQATNFGPYTVLNSSVRYIKEKDQWNQEINCKDLESNYAYALNYFVEKLYLTGINSSK
;
A
#
# COMPACT_ATOMS: atom_id res chain seq x y z
N MET A 1 8.91 28.17 -6.19
CA MET A 1 8.10 27.00 -5.80
C MET A 1 6.84 26.98 -6.64
N SER A 2 6.68 25.97 -7.44
CA SER A 2 5.47 25.67 -8.22
C SER A 2 4.87 24.36 -7.76
N ILE A 3 3.55 24.19 -7.89
CA ILE A 3 2.87 22.94 -7.52
C ILE A 3 2.25 22.35 -8.79
N PHE A 4 2.57 21.08 -9.04
CA PHE A 4 2.09 20.35 -10.20
C PHE A 4 1.31 19.12 -9.75
N ILE A 5 0.21 18.84 -10.44
CA ILE A 5 -0.60 17.64 -10.23
C ILE A 5 -0.51 16.81 -11.49
N LEU A 6 0.10 15.61 -11.38
CA LEU A 6 0.27 14.72 -12.51
C LEU A 6 -0.97 13.85 -12.71
N THR A 7 -1.42 13.77 -13.95
CA THR A 7 -2.49 12.86 -14.35
C THR A 7 -1.93 11.60 -15.01
N LEU A 8 -2.69 10.51 -14.90
CA LEU A 8 -2.46 9.29 -15.67
C LEU A 8 -2.72 9.54 -17.17
N PRO A 9 -2.30 8.64 -18.06
CA PRO A 9 -2.49 8.82 -19.51
C PRO A 9 -3.95 9.00 -19.95
N ASP A 10 -4.92 8.52 -19.15
CA ASP A 10 -6.35 8.70 -19.39
C ASP A 10 -6.92 10.01 -18.79
N GLY A 11 -6.05 10.90 -18.32
CA GLY A 11 -6.42 12.16 -17.68
C GLY A 11 -6.93 12.04 -16.25
N SER A 12 -7.03 10.83 -15.69
CA SER A 12 -7.48 10.64 -14.30
C SER A 12 -6.35 10.87 -13.30
N PHE A 13 -6.69 11.37 -12.10
CA PHE A 13 -5.74 11.45 -10.99
C PHE A 13 -5.63 10.12 -10.24
N SER A 14 -6.75 9.40 -10.07
CA SER A 14 -6.78 8.11 -9.40
C SER A 14 -7.74 7.17 -10.12
N ASN A 15 -7.31 5.94 -10.37
CA ASN A 15 -8.10 4.88 -10.99
C ASN A 15 -8.27 3.65 -10.07
N ALA A 16 -8.39 3.89 -8.78
CA ALA A 16 -8.54 2.85 -7.76
C ALA A 16 -9.79 1.98 -8.02
N GLY A 17 -9.60 0.85 -8.67
CA GLY A 17 -10.60 -0.19 -8.92
C GLY A 17 -11.79 0.19 -9.82
N GLN A 18 -12.37 -0.79 -10.49
CA GLN A 18 -13.55 -0.56 -11.36
C GLN A 18 -14.82 -0.21 -10.58
N SER A 19 -14.96 -0.74 -9.37
CA SER A 19 -16.12 -0.54 -8.49
C SER A 19 -16.07 0.78 -7.70
N TRP A 20 -15.00 1.56 -7.82
CA TRP A 20 -14.78 2.74 -7.02
C TRP A 20 -15.04 4.01 -7.84
N LYS A 21 -15.55 5.04 -7.16
CA LYS A 21 -15.73 6.35 -7.79
C LYS A 21 -14.36 6.91 -8.16
N LYS A 22 -14.17 7.26 -9.42
CA LYS A 22 -13.00 8.00 -9.88
C LYS A 22 -13.04 9.43 -9.32
N LEU A 23 -11.89 9.92 -8.87
CA LEU A 23 -11.75 11.30 -8.43
C LEU A 23 -11.89 12.25 -9.63
N ASN A 24 -12.78 13.23 -9.52
CA ASN A 24 -12.87 14.32 -10.49
C ASN A 24 -11.79 15.36 -10.18
N ILE A 25 -10.77 15.43 -11.03
CA ILE A 25 -9.61 16.28 -10.80
C ILE A 25 -9.95 17.77 -10.85
N GLU A 26 -10.80 18.20 -11.75
CA GLU A 26 -11.20 19.60 -11.89
C GLU A 26 -11.94 20.08 -10.63
N LYS A 27 -12.88 19.25 -10.15
CA LYS A 27 -13.60 19.53 -8.90
C LYS A 27 -12.68 19.52 -7.68
N MET A 28 -11.67 18.65 -7.65
CA MET A 28 -10.67 18.65 -6.58
C MET A 28 -9.82 19.92 -6.63
N VAL A 29 -9.29 20.27 -7.79
CA VAL A 29 -8.44 21.44 -8.00
C VAL A 29 -9.19 22.74 -7.65
N SER A 30 -10.48 22.87 -8.01
CA SER A 30 -11.28 24.04 -7.66
C SER A 30 -11.45 24.29 -6.15
N LYS A 31 -11.09 23.29 -5.31
CA LYS A 31 -11.17 23.36 -3.83
C LYS A 31 -9.81 23.51 -3.17
N LEU A 32 -8.73 23.65 -3.94
CA LEU A 32 -7.39 23.90 -3.41
C LEU A 32 -7.25 25.35 -2.97
N ASN A 33 -6.54 25.57 -1.86
CA ASN A 33 -6.20 26.90 -1.34
C ASN A 33 -4.92 27.47 -1.96
N PHE A 34 -4.32 26.75 -2.90
CA PHE A 34 -3.10 27.12 -3.61
C PHE A 34 -3.28 26.93 -5.11
N SER A 35 -2.46 27.62 -5.90
CA SER A 35 -2.44 27.44 -7.35
C SER A 35 -1.64 26.19 -7.71
N ALA A 36 -2.22 25.31 -8.53
CA ALA A 36 -1.55 24.14 -9.06
C ALA A 36 -1.80 24.01 -10.57
N ARG A 37 -0.76 23.53 -11.29
CA ARG A 37 -0.90 23.18 -12.71
C ARG A 37 -1.16 21.69 -12.84
N VAL A 38 -2.22 21.33 -13.53
CA VAL A 38 -2.48 19.93 -13.91
C VAL A 38 -1.75 19.64 -15.20
N ILE A 39 -0.90 18.63 -15.20
CA ILE A 39 -0.10 18.20 -16.34
C ILE A 39 -0.11 16.66 -16.44
N SER A 40 0.18 16.13 -17.61
CA SER A 40 0.34 14.69 -17.81
C SER A 40 1.76 14.23 -17.46
N PHE A 41 1.93 12.92 -17.18
CA PHE A 41 3.26 12.33 -17.03
C PHE A 41 4.16 12.49 -18.27
N ASN A 42 3.59 12.72 -19.46
CA ASN A 42 4.36 12.92 -20.69
C ASN A 42 5.02 14.29 -20.73
N GLU A 43 4.38 15.30 -20.16
CA GLU A 43 4.92 16.69 -20.13
C GLU A 43 6.08 16.83 -19.14
N LEU A 44 6.23 15.89 -18.21
CA LEU A 44 7.23 15.94 -17.14
C LEU A 44 8.68 15.98 -17.67
N ASP A 45 8.96 15.37 -18.81
CA ASP A 45 10.31 15.31 -19.37
C ASP A 45 10.84 16.67 -19.86
N GLU A 46 9.94 17.59 -20.21
CA GLU A 46 10.26 18.93 -20.72
C GLU A 46 10.38 19.96 -19.59
N MET A 47 10.15 19.56 -18.33
CA MET A 47 10.10 20.48 -17.21
C MET A 47 11.48 20.69 -16.57
N ILE A 48 11.77 21.93 -16.26
CA ILE A 48 12.88 22.32 -15.40
C ILE A 48 12.31 22.45 -13.98
N LEU A 49 12.68 21.54 -13.09
CA LEU A 49 12.22 21.49 -11.71
C LEU A 49 13.26 22.05 -10.77
N SER A 50 12.80 22.72 -9.70
CA SER A 50 13.59 23.18 -8.57
C SER A 50 13.32 22.34 -7.31
N SER A 51 14.23 22.38 -6.34
CA SER A 51 14.09 21.65 -5.07
C SER A 51 12.84 22.01 -4.27
N ASP A 52 12.29 23.18 -4.52
CA ASP A 52 11.12 23.69 -3.81
C ASP A 52 9.79 23.38 -4.55
N ASP A 53 9.86 22.84 -5.76
CA ASP A 53 8.66 22.48 -6.51
C ASP A 53 8.03 21.22 -5.92
N ILE A 54 6.70 21.17 -5.90
CA ILE A 54 5.93 20.04 -5.37
C ILE A 54 5.26 19.32 -6.54
N ILE A 55 5.51 18.03 -6.64
CA ILE A 55 4.86 17.15 -7.60
C ILE A 55 3.88 16.24 -6.85
N ILE A 56 2.59 16.48 -7.02
CA ILE A 56 1.49 15.65 -6.51
C ILE A 56 1.10 14.67 -7.59
N TYR A 57 1.08 13.38 -7.27
CA TYR A 57 0.80 12.35 -8.26
C TYR A 57 0.06 11.17 -7.66
N THR A 58 -0.40 10.29 -8.52
CA THR A 58 -1.01 9.01 -8.17
C THR A 58 -0.24 7.85 -8.80
N SER A 59 -0.69 6.64 -8.53
CA SER A 59 -0.16 5.41 -9.11
C SER A 59 -1.28 4.63 -9.81
N SER A 60 -1.04 3.37 -10.17
CA SER A 60 -2.00 2.51 -10.85
C SER A 60 -1.96 1.09 -10.30
N GLU A 61 -3.11 0.40 -10.33
CA GLU A 61 -3.19 -1.05 -10.10
C GLU A 61 -2.59 -1.83 -11.28
N ASN A 62 -2.56 -1.25 -12.48
CA ASN A 62 -1.91 -1.85 -13.64
C ASN A 62 -0.38 -1.87 -13.44
N PRO A 63 0.27 -3.06 -13.46
CA PRO A 63 1.70 -3.18 -13.18
C PRO A 63 2.60 -2.45 -14.18
N GLU A 64 2.19 -2.36 -15.45
CA GLU A 64 2.96 -1.70 -16.51
C GLU A 64 2.91 -0.19 -16.33
N VAL A 65 1.73 0.38 -16.08
CA VAL A 65 1.55 1.80 -15.77
C VAL A 65 2.29 2.17 -14.48
N ARG A 66 2.19 1.34 -13.44
CA ARG A 66 2.90 1.53 -12.18
C ARG A 66 4.43 1.54 -12.38
N GLN A 67 4.95 0.63 -13.21
CA GLN A 67 6.38 0.60 -13.52
C GLN A 67 6.82 1.85 -14.30
N PHE A 68 6.01 2.31 -15.25
CA PHE A 68 6.26 3.57 -15.96
C PHE A 68 6.34 4.75 -15.01
N ILE A 69 5.37 4.89 -14.09
CA ILE A 69 5.35 5.95 -13.06
C ILE A 69 6.60 5.89 -12.17
N LYS A 70 6.97 4.69 -11.69
CA LYS A 70 8.19 4.49 -10.88
C LYS A 70 9.44 4.97 -11.62
N ASN A 71 9.57 4.62 -12.89
CA ASN A 71 10.74 5.01 -13.70
C ASN A 71 10.80 6.53 -13.92
N LYS A 72 9.68 7.16 -14.29
CA LYS A 72 9.60 8.62 -14.47
C LYS A 72 9.96 9.39 -13.21
N LEU A 73 9.38 9.00 -12.09
CA LEU A 73 9.59 9.70 -10.83
C LEU A 73 10.96 9.42 -10.20
N TYR A 74 11.57 8.27 -10.49
CA TYR A 74 12.95 8.01 -10.05
C TYR A 74 13.94 9.08 -10.53
N TYR A 75 13.76 9.55 -11.76
CA TYR A 75 14.64 10.55 -12.36
C TYR A 75 14.55 11.93 -11.70
N ILE A 76 13.41 12.23 -11.07
CA ILE A 76 13.16 13.55 -10.45
C ILE A 76 13.07 13.51 -8.92
N LYS A 77 13.14 12.33 -8.29
CA LYS A 77 12.90 12.15 -6.85
C LYS A 77 13.80 13.00 -5.93
N ASP A 78 14.97 13.37 -6.41
CA ASP A 78 15.95 14.17 -5.68
C ASP A 78 16.01 15.63 -6.18
N LYS A 79 15.15 16.01 -7.13
CA LYS A 79 15.12 17.35 -7.75
C LYS A 79 13.96 18.22 -7.27
N CYS A 80 12.96 17.63 -6.65
CA CYS A 80 11.76 18.30 -6.19
C CYS A 80 11.12 17.52 -5.04
N ILE A 81 10.05 18.04 -4.45
CA ILE A 81 9.28 17.36 -3.41
C ILE A 81 8.23 16.48 -4.09
N LEU A 82 8.35 15.18 -3.94
CA LEU A 82 7.35 14.22 -4.41
C LEU A 82 6.29 13.96 -3.33
N THR A 83 5.03 13.94 -3.72
CA THR A 83 3.88 13.63 -2.85
C THR A 83 2.94 12.63 -3.52
N PRO A 84 2.94 11.37 -3.05
CA PRO A 84 3.77 10.76 -1.98
C PRO A 84 5.27 10.78 -2.31
N ASN A 85 6.13 10.61 -1.29
CA ASN A 85 7.55 10.46 -1.54
C ASN A 85 7.84 9.15 -2.29
N TYR A 86 9.04 9.02 -2.86
CA TYR A 86 9.39 7.89 -3.73
C TYR A 86 9.36 6.54 -3.02
N ASP A 87 9.71 6.48 -1.74
CA ASP A 87 9.67 5.23 -0.97
C ASP A 87 8.24 4.74 -0.77
N LEU A 88 7.28 5.65 -0.55
CA LEU A 88 5.86 5.32 -0.50
C LEU A 88 5.32 4.83 -1.84
N LEU A 89 5.84 5.36 -2.96
CA LEU A 89 5.53 4.82 -4.28
C LEU A 89 6.09 3.41 -4.47
N MET A 90 7.31 3.14 -3.98
CA MET A 90 7.90 1.80 -4.01
C MET A 90 7.08 0.80 -3.18
N ALA A 91 6.50 1.24 -2.06
CA ALA A 91 5.63 0.42 -1.21
C ALA A 91 4.24 0.17 -1.82
N HIS A 92 3.82 0.97 -2.84
CA HIS A 92 2.51 0.78 -3.47
C HIS A 92 2.45 -0.54 -4.22
N GLU A 93 1.47 -1.40 -3.86
CA GLU A 93 1.26 -2.75 -4.40
C GLU A 93 2.49 -3.69 -4.25
N ASP A 94 3.38 -3.40 -3.30
CA ASP A 94 4.54 -4.23 -2.97
C ASP A 94 4.64 -4.49 -1.45
N LYS A 95 4.06 -5.60 -1.02
CA LYS A 95 4.08 -6.02 0.40
C LYS A 95 5.48 -6.30 0.93
N GLY A 96 6.41 -6.68 0.03
CA GLY A 96 7.81 -6.89 0.41
C GLY A 96 8.47 -5.58 0.81
N PHE A 97 8.31 -4.55 0.00
CA PHE A 97 8.84 -3.22 0.32
C PHE A 97 8.15 -2.61 1.54
N GLN A 98 6.82 -2.80 1.68
CA GLN A 98 6.10 -2.39 2.89
C GLN A 98 6.67 -3.06 4.15
N GLU A 99 7.03 -4.33 4.09
CA GLU A 99 7.59 -5.04 5.24
C GLU A 99 8.97 -4.50 5.64
N ILE A 100 9.80 -4.13 4.65
CA ILE A 100 11.08 -3.45 4.88
C ILE A 100 10.85 -2.11 5.58
N MET A 101 9.93 -1.28 5.05
CA MET A 101 9.60 0.03 5.64
C MET A 101 9.03 -0.08 7.07
N LYS A 102 8.11 -1.03 7.30
CA LYS A 102 7.56 -1.27 8.65
C LYS A 102 8.64 -1.61 9.66
N LYS A 103 9.63 -2.39 9.25
CA LYS A 103 10.76 -2.79 10.08
C LYS A 103 11.68 -1.61 10.38
N GLU A 104 12.01 -0.82 9.36
CA GLU A 104 12.83 0.40 9.49
C GLU A 104 12.17 1.44 10.39
N LYS A 105 10.89 1.72 10.14
CA LYS A 105 10.10 2.70 10.90
C LYS A 105 9.61 2.18 12.26
N LYS A 106 9.80 0.89 12.56
CA LYS A 106 9.36 0.24 13.80
C LYS A 106 7.85 0.32 14.03
N PHE A 107 7.04 0.17 12.96
CA PHE A 107 5.59 0.22 13.04
C PHE A 107 5.00 -1.00 13.74
N GLY A 108 4.75 -0.88 15.03
CA GLY A 108 4.13 -1.92 15.85
C GLY A 108 5.02 -3.15 16.08
N ASN A 109 4.39 -4.22 16.60
CA ASN A 109 5.08 -5.44 17.04
C ASN A 109 4.90 -6.63 16.08
N LEU A 110 4.23 -6.46 14.95
CA LEU A 110 4.03 -7.55 13.98
C LEU A 110 5.32 -7.77 13.19
N LYS A 111 6.02 -8.85 13.53
CA LYS A 111 7.27 -9.21 12.83
C LYS A 111 6.96 -9.82 11.47
N GLY A 112 7.72 -9.41 10.47
CA GLY A 112 7.64 -9.94 9.13
C GLY A 112 9.00 -10.00 8.45
N ASN A 113 9.10 -10.82 7.41
CA ASN A 113 10.30 -10.95 6.58
C ASN A 113 9.91 -10.99 5.11
N TYR A 114 10.67 -10.28 4.27
CA TYR A 114 10.58 -10.39 2.83
C TYR A 114 11.47 -11.55 2.36
N ILE A 115 10.89 -12.56 1.72
CA ILE A 115 11.54 -13.82 1.41
C ILE A 115 11.70 -13.98 -0.10
N PHE A 116 12.94 -14.19 -0.54
CA PHE A 116 13.25 -14.48 -1.93
C PHE A 116 13.11 -15.97 -2.27
N ASP A 117 13.57 -16.86 -1.39
CA ASP A 117 13.52 -18.30 -1.59
C ASP A 117 12.91 -19.02 -0.36
N VAL A 118 11.72 -19.54 -0.55
CA VAL A 118 10.96 -20.27 0.48
C VAL A 118 11.64 -21.59 0.86
N ASP A 119 12.45 -22.19 -0.05
CA ASP A 119 13.11 -23.47 0.19
C ASP A 119 14.25 -23.37 1.18
N SER A 120 14.95 -22.23 1.19
CA SER A 120 16.07 -21.98 2.10
C SER A 120 15.64 -21.29 3.40
N HIS A 121 14.37 -20.87 3.52
CA HIS A 121 13.87 -20.15 4.67
C HIS A 121 13.36 -21.10 5.76
N GLN A 122 13.75 -20.84 7.03
CA GLN A 122 13.26 -21.59 8.19
C GLN A 122 12.05 -20.89 8.80
N PHE A 123 10.93 -21.61 8.89
CA PHE A 123 9.68 -21.10 9.44
C PHE A 123 9.47 -21.56 10.88
N ASN A 124 9.14 -20.62 11.75
CA ASN A 124 8.63 -20.88 13.11
C ASN A 124 7.09 -20.79 13.09
N TYR A 125 6.42 -21.91 12.94
CA TYR A 125 4.96 -21.99 12.81
C TYR A 125 4.19 -21.63 14.08
N PRO A 126 2.93 -21.12 13.98
CA PRO A 126 2.24 -20.77 12.74
C PRO A 126 2.67 -19.41 12.18
N LYS A 127 2.61 -19.25 10.85
CA LYS A 127 2.93 -18.00 10.14
C LYS A 127 1.91 -17.69 9.07
N VAL A 128 1.79 -16.42 8.73
CA VAL A 128 1.06 -15.97 7.54
C VAL A 128 2.06 -15.74 6.42
N LEU A 129 1.86 -16.39 5.28
CA LEU A 129 2.64 -16.20 4.07
C LEU A 129 1.80 -15.44 3.05
N LYS A 130 2.35 -14.36 2.52
CA LYS A 130 1.68 -13.51 1.52
C LYS A 130 2.53 -13.43 0.26
N THR A 131 1.92 -13.49 -0.93
CA THR A 131 2.63 -13.10 -2.14
C THR A 131 3.00 -11.63 -2.07
N ALA A 132 4.20 -11.26 -2.51
CA ALA A 132 4.67 -9.87 -2.44
C ALA A 132 3.78 -8.91 -3.23
N GLN A 133 3.20 -9.38 -4.33
CA GLN A 133 2.27 -8.63 -5.16
C GLN A 133 0.87 -9.26 -5.15
N GLY A 134 -0.15 -8.47 -5.47
CA GLY A 134 -1.54 -8.90 -5.55
C GLY A 134 -2.43 -8.33 -4.43
N ALA A 135 -3.70 -8.15 -4.78
CA ALA A 135 -4.74 -7.58 -3.93
C ALA A 135 -5.80 -8.61 -3.51
N GLY A 136 -6.72 -8.23 -2.65
CA GLY A 136 -7.93 -9.00 -2.31
C GLY A 136 -7.69 -10.30 -1.54
N SER A 137 -6.60 -10.40 -0.82
CA SER A 137 -6.25 -11.58 0.02
C SER A 137 -6.11 -12.91 -0.74
N SER A 138 -6.11 -12.93 -2.07
CA SER A 138 -5.98 -14.15 -2.88
C SER A 138 -4.63 -14.84 -2.72
N GLY A 139 -3.59 -14.10 -2.37
CA GLY A 139 -2.24 -14.58 -2.12
C GLY A 139 -1.85 -14.65 -0.63
N VAL A 140 -2.82 -14.78 0.30
CA VAL A 140 -2.56 -14.81 1.74
C VAL A 140 -2.92 -16.17 2.32
N PHE A 141 -1.95 -16.82 2.97
CA PHE A 141 -2.04 -18.19 3.44
C PHE A 141 -1.59 -18.32 4.90
N LEU A 142 -2.32 -19.08 5.70
CA LEU A 142 -1.88 -19.50 7.03
C LEU A 142 -1.11 -20.82 6.93
N ILE A 143 0.15 -20.81 7.32
CA ILE A 143 1.01 -21.99 7.36
C ILE A 143 1.11 -22.47 8.81
N LYS A 144 0.59 -23.65 9.07
CA LYS A 144 0.61 -24.27 10.42
C LYS A 144 1.74 -25.25 10.61
N ASN A 145 2.30 -25.78 9.52
CA ASN A 145 3.35 -26.81 9.52
C ASN A 145 3.98 -26.95 8.13
N ASN A 146 4.95 -27.85 7.99
CA ASN A 146 5.63 -28.13 6.73
C ASN A 146 4.69 -28.68 5.63
N THR A 147 3.62 -29.40 5.98
CA THR A 147 2.66 -29.91 4.99
C THR A 147 1.93 -28.76 4.31
N GLY A 148 1.39 -27.79 5.07
CA GLY A 148 0.77 -26.61 4.49
C GLY A 148 1.73 -25.74 3.68
N LEU A 149 3.00 -25.66 4.09
CA LEU A 149 4.03 -25.00 3.28
C LEU A 149 4.24 -25.71 1.94
N LYS A 150 4.28 -27.04 1.92
CA LYS A 150 4.42 -27.84 0.70
C LYS A 150 3.25 -27.60 -0.27
N GLU A 151 2.02 -27.56 0.20
CA GLU A 151 0.84 -27.28 -0.63
C GLU A 151 0.95 -25.91 -1.33
N ILE A 152 1.45 -24.89 -0.62
CA ILE A 152 1.68 -23.57 -1.20
C ILE A 152 2.79 -23.62 -2.24
N LYS A 153 3.89 -24.33 -1.95
CA LYS A 153 4.99 -24.54 -2.90
C LYS A 153 4.47 -25.19 -4.19
N ASP A 154 3.71 -26.25 -4.07
CA ASP A 154 3.14 -26.97 -5.22
C ASP A 154 2.24 -26.05 -6.06
N LYS A 155 1.45 -25.21 -5.40
CA LYS A 155 0.57 -24.25 -6.09
C LYS A 155 1.32 -23.16 -6.86
N PHE A 156 2.36 -22.60 -6.29
CA PHE A 156 3.04 -21.40 -6.85
C PHE A 156 4.32 -21.70 -7.62
N PHE A 157 5.04 -22.78 -7.27
CA PHE A 157 6.35 -23.08 -7.87
C PHE A 157 6.29 -24.21 -8.88
N GLU A 158 5.22 -24.99 -8.91
CA GLU A 158 5.05 -26.05 -9.90
C GLU A 158 5.08 -25.45 -11.32
N PRO A 159 5.96 -25.94 -12.20
CA PRO A 159 5.98 -25.51 -13.57
C PRO A 159 4.73 -26.02 -14.30
N SER A 160 4.24 -25.26 -15.27
CA SER A 160 3.14 -25.72 -16.15
C SER A 160 3.53 -27.06 -16.82
N PHE A 161 2.51 -27.84 -17.19
CA PHE A 161 2.72 -29.13 -17.85
C PHE A 161 3.67 -29.02 -19.06
N LYS A 162 3.49 -28.01 -19.92
CA LYS A 162 4.39 -27.73 -21.05
C LYS A 162 5.87 -27.56 -20.60
N ARG A 163 6.09 -26.85 -19.51
CA ARG A 163 7.45 -26.68 -18.96
C ARG A 163 7.99 -27.97 -18.35
N LYS A 164 7.14 -28.81 -17.74
CA LYS A 164 7.56 -30.14 -17.25
C LYS A 164 8.06 -31.02 -18.39
N VAL A 165 7.33 -31.05 -19.52
CA VAL A 165 7.73 -31.78 -20.73
C VAL A 165 9.06 -31.27 -21.30
N ILE A 166 9.22 -29.94 -21.43
CA ILE A 166 10.46 -29.33 -21.91
C ILE A 166 11.63 -29.68 -20.98
N ARG A 167 11.45 -29.59 -19.65
CA ARG A 167 12.47 -29.97 -18.68
C ARG A 167 12.87 -31.44 -18.81
N PHE A 168 11.91 -32.32 -18.96
CA PHE A 168 12.14 -33.73 -19.17
C PHE A 168 12.99 -33.97 -20.43
N GLN A 169 12.61 -33.39 -21.58
CA GLN A 169 13.40 -33.51 -22.80
C GLN A 169 14.83 -32.96 -22.68
N ARG A 170 14.99 -31.81 -21.99
CA ARG A 170 16.29 -31.16 -21.77
C ARG A 170 17.22 -32.01 -20.91
N ARG A 171 16.67 -32.77 -19.94
CA ARG A 171 17.45 -33.67 -19.09
C ARG A 171 18.25 -34.74 -19.88
N PHE A 172 17.72 -35.15 -21.04
CA PHE A 172 18.39 -36.12 -21.90
C PHE A 172 19.27 -35.49 -22.98
N LYS A 173 19.19 -34.20 -23.20
CA LYS A 173 19.94 -33.50 -24.26
C LYS A 173 21.12 -32.69 -23.72
N LEU A 174 21.14 -32.40 -22.43
CA LEU A 174 22.14 -31.57 -21.78
C LEU A 174 23.01 -32.42 -20.85
N THR A 175 24.27 -32.04 -20.68
CA THR A 175 25.11 -32.58 -19.62
C THR A 175 24.52 -32.25 -18.23
N PRO A 176 24.90 -32.94 -17.16
CA PRO A 176 24.44 -32.65 -15.81
C PRO A 176 24.64 -31.17 -15.40
N GLU A 177 25.78 -30.59 -15.74
CA GLU A 177 26.11 -29.19 -15.42
C GLU A 177 25.27 -28.20 -16.22
N GLU A 178 25.12 -28.43 -17.53
CA GLU A 178 24.25 -27.63 -18.39
C GLU A 178 22.78 -27.72 -17.94
N TYR A 179 22.34 -28.93 -17.53
CA TYR A 179 20.97 -29.09 -17.03
C TYR A 179 20.75 -28.38 -15.68
N GLN A 180 21.74 -28.38 -14.79
CA GLN A 180 21.68 -27.63 -13.54
C GLN A 180 21.53 -26.12 -13.81
N THR A 181 22.40 -25.59 -14.69
CA THR A 181 22.33 -24.17 -15.12
C THR A 181 20.99 -23.83 -15.77
N TYR A 182 20.51 -24.70 -16.67
CA TYR A 182 19.20 -24.56 -17.31
C TYR A 182 18.08 -24.58 -16.27
N SER A 183 18.08 -25.52 -15.35
CA SER A 183 17.06 -25.66 -14.31
C SER A 183 17.00 -24.44 -13.41
N TYR A 184 18.15 -23.89 -13.03
CA TYR A 184 18.23 -22.67 -12.23
C TYR A 184 17.72 -21.45 -13.00
N LYS A 185 18.14 -21.25 -14.24
CA LYS A 185 17.71 -20.14 -15.10
C LYS A 185 16.19 -20.10 -15.28
N TYR A 186 15.55 -21.25 -15.35
CA TYR A 186 14.11 -21.37 -15.56
C TYR A 186 13.34 -21.77 -14.29
N LYS A 187 13.99 -21.72 -13.12
CA LYS A 187 13.31 -21.85 -11.82
C LYS A 187 12.31 -20.70 -11.70
N LYS A 188 11.09 -21.02 -11.34
CA LYS A 188 10.10 -20.00 -11.03
C LYS A 188 10.36 -19.50 -9.61
N PHE A 189 10.76 -18.26 -9.49
CA PHE A 189 10.85 -17.60 -8.20
C PHE A 189 9.55 -16.86 -7.93
N ASN A 190 9.06 -16.98 -6.71
CA ASN A 190 7.97 -16.16 -6.21
C ASN A 190 8.47 -15.47 -4.93
N LEU A 191 8.22 -14.18 -4.86
CA LEU A 191 8.58 -13.37 -3.72
C LEU A 191 7.43 -13.40 -2.71
N PHE A 192 7.75 -13.64 -1.45
CA PHE A 192 6.77 -13.72 -0.37
C PHE A 192 7.13 -12.80 0.78
N VAL A 193 6.11 -12.44 1.54
CA VAL A 193 6.24 -11.89 2.88
C VAL A 193 5.76 -12.92 3.87
N GLU A 194 6.62 -13.28 4.82
CA GLU A 194 6.25 -14.00 6.03
C GLU A 194 5.85 -12.98 7.10
N GLN A 195 4.76 -13.21 7.81
CA GLN A 195 4.37 -12.43 8.98
C GLN A 195 3.96 -13.32 10.15
N ASP A 196 4.12 -12.81 11.37
CA ASP A 196 3.57 -13.46 12.55
C ASP A 196 2.06 -13.64 12.41
N PHE A 197 1.57 -14.78 12.87
CA PHE A 197 0.14 -15.03 12.92
C PHE A 197 -0.47 -14.41 14.18
N ILE A 198 -1.47 -13.56 14.00
CA ILE A 198 -2.28 -13.00 15.09
C ILE A 198 -3.40 -13.99 15.38
N SER A 199 -3.26 -14.73 16.48
CA SER A 199 -4.28 -15.71 16.89
C SER A 199 -5.55 -15.01 17.40
N ASN A 200 -6.71 -15.63 17.15
CA ASN A 200 -8.01 -15.18 17.65
C ASN A 200 -8.37 -13.74 17.22
N LEU A 201 -7.92 -13.32 16.05
CA LEU A 201 -8.31 -12.05 15.47
C LEU A 201 -9.80 -12.10 15.11
N ALA A 202 -10.62 -11.25 15.72
CA ALA A 202 -12.04 -11.14 15.43
C ALA A 202 -12.34 -10.19 14.27
N CYS A 203 -11.57 -9.11 14.17
CA CYS A 203 -11.73 -8.07 13.14
C CYS A 203 -10.40 -7.36 12.89
N ASP A 204 -10.34 -6.63 11.79
CA ASP A 204 -9.38 -5.56 11.56
C ASP A 204 -10.10 -4.23 11.25
N TYR A 205 -9.34 -3.15 11.24
CA TYR A 205 -9.82 -1.82 10.95
C TYR A 205 -9.13 -1.27 9.71
N LYS A 206 -9.92 -0.90 8.71
CA LYS A 206 -9.44 -0.10 7.59
C LYS A 206 -9.59 1.38 7.96
N VAL A 207 -8.46 2.04 8.15
CA VAL A 207 -8.42 3.47 8.49
C VAL A 207 -7.94 4.24 7.26
N LEU A 208 -8.79 5.12 6.74
CA LEU A 208 -8.37 6.09 5.74
C LEU A 208 -8.05 7.42 6.44
N VAL A 209 -6.91 7.98 6.11
CA VAL A 209 -6.44 9.27 6.63
C VAL A 209 -6.45 10.28 5.49
N PHE A 210 -6.98 11.47 5.73
CA PHE A 210 -6.97 12.61 4.82
C PHE A 210 -6.58 13.88 5.62
N GLY A 211 -5.31 14.24 5.59
CA GLY A 211 -4.75 15.26 6.47
C GLY A 211 -4.76 14.79 7.93
N ASP A 212 -5.53 15.48 8.77
CA ASP A 212 -5.77 15.10 10.18
C ASP A 212 -7.14 14.44 10.41
N ARG A 213 -7.85 14.04 9.33
CA ARG A 213 -9.18 13.40 9.36
C ARG A 213 -9.04 11.89 9.19
N TYR A 214 -9.64 11.13 10.09
CA TYR A 214 -9.58 9.67 10.12
C TYR A 214 -10.97 9.07 9.89
N PHE A 215 -11.08 8.16 8.94
CA PHE A 215 -12.31 7.44 8.58
C PHE A 215 -12.09 5.96 8.83
N VAL A 216 -12.96 5.33 9.61
CA VAL A 216 -12.73 3.97 10.08
C VAL A 216 -13.84 3.03 9.63
N LEU A 217 -13.45 1.88 9.11
CA LEU A 217 -14.30 0.75 8.76
C LEU A 217 -13.79 -0.49 9.48
N LYS A 218 -14.63 -1.08 10.33
CA LYS A 218 -14.36 -2.38 10.94
C LYS A 218 -14.72 -3.47 9.94
N ARG A 219 -13.86 -4.47 9.77
CA ARG A 219 -14.07 -5.63 8.92
C ARG A 219 -14.00 -6.89 9.77
N ASN A 220 -15.08 -7.66 9.83
CA ASN A 220 -15.13 -8.89 10.60
C ASN A 220 -14.38 -10.01 9.87
N VAL A 221 -13.75 -10.90 10.63
CA VAL A 221 -13.09 -12.09 10.08
C VAL A 221 -14.13 -13.03 9.50
N ARG A 222 -13.84 -13.59 8.32
CA ARG A 222 -14.72 -14.54 7.64
C ARG A 222 -14.95 -15.79 8.52
N LYS A 223 -16.14 -16.34 8.47
CA LYS A 223 -16.45 -17.61 9.13
C LYS A 223 -15.48 -18.70 8.65
N ASN A 224 -14.83 -19.37 9.59
CA ASN A 224 -13.82 -20.42 9.33
C ASN A 224 -12.57 -19.95 8.57
N ASP A 225 -12.24 -18.65 8.64
CA ASP A 225 -11.03 -18.06 8.05
C ASP A 225 -10.29 -17.25 9.14
N PHE A 226 -9.07 -16.84 8.86
CA PHE A 226 -8.28 -15.94 9.71
C PHE A 226 -8.20 -14.51 9.14
N ARG A 227 -8.73 -14.31 7.93
CA ARG A 227 -8.66 -13.05 7.18
C ARG A 227 -9.92 -12.23 7.36
N ALA A 228 -9.78 -10.96 7.70
CA ALA A 228 -10.87 -9.99 7.71
C ALA A 228 -11.01 -9.28 6.35
N SER A 229 -9.88 -8.98 5.69
CA SER A 229 -9.89 -8.36 4.38
C SER A 229 -10.64 -9.20 3.33
N GLY A 230 -11.52 -8.54 2.57
CA GLY A 230 -12.37 -9.20 1.56
C GLY A 230 -13.49 -10.07 2.14
N SER A 231 -13.85 -9.93 3.42
CA SER A 231 -14.98 -10.64 4.03
C SER A 231 -16.35 -10.19 3.47
N GLY A 232 -16.45 -8.90 3.10
CA GLY A 232 -17.73 -8.28 2.77
C GLY A 232 -18.58 -7.95 4.00
N ASP A 233 -18.14 -8.35 5.20
CA ASP A 233 -18.80 -8.09 6.48
C ASP A 233 -18.19 -6.84 7.11
N PHE A 234 -18.85 -5.70 6.90
CA PHE A 234 -18.37 -4.36 7.23
C PHE A 234 -19.29 -3.66 8.20
N GLU A 235 -18.70 -3.02 9.20
CA GLU A 235 -19.42 -2.22 10.20
C GLU A 235 -18.78 -0.83 10.33
N PHE A 236 -19.62 0.21 10.37
CA PHE A 236 -19.21 1.55 10.76
C PHE A 236 -19.54 1.74 12.24
N VAL A 237 -18.57 1.50 13.08
CA VAL A 237 -18.66 1.61 14.55
C VAL A 237 -17.54 2.52 15.05
N ASP A 238 -17.72 3.03 16.27
CA ASP A 238 -16.65 3.78 16.93
C ASP A 238 -15.44 2.87 17.18
N PRO A 239 -14.28 3.22 16.64
CA PRO A 239 -13.10 2.41 16.83
C PRO A 239 -12.54 2.61 18.25
N PRO A 240 -11.80 1.63 18.76
CA PRO A 240 -10.99 1.83 19.97
C PRO A 240 -10.01 2.99 19.79
N VAL A 241 -9.82 3.78 20.83
CA VAL A 241 -8.91 4.96 20.82
C VAL A 241 -7.48 4.55 20.47
N GLU A 242 -7.06 3.34 20.86
CA GLU A 242 -5.75 2.77 20.57
C GLU A 242 -5.55 2.61 19.05
N VAL A 243 -6.59 2.25 18.30
CA VAL A 243 -6.54 2.13 16.83
C VAL A 243 -6.34 3.50 16.20
N LEU A 244 -7.05 4.53 16.67
CA LEU A 244 -6.90 5.89 16.17
C LEU A 244 -5.51 6.48 16.52
N ASN A 245 -5.03 6.27 17.75
CA ASN A 245 -3.70 6.72 18.16
C ASN A 245 -2.60 6.04 17.34
N PHE A 246 -2.70 4.74 17.10
CA PHE A 246 -1.76 3.98 16.30
C PHE A 246 -1.79 4.42 14.82
N ALA A 247 -3.00 4.64 14.27
CA ALA A 247 -3.13 5.18 12.91
C ALA A 247 -2.48 6.57 12.78
N LYS A 248 -2.64 7.42 13.80
CA LYS A 248 -2.01 8.75 13.83
C LYS A 248 -0.48 8.67 13.89
N GLU A 249 0.07 7.81 14.75
CA GLU A 249 1.52 7.58 14.85
C GLU A 249 2.12 7.21 13.48
N ILE A 250 1.46 6.28 12.77
CA ILE A 250 1.89 5.88 11.43
C ILE A 250 1.77 7.03 10.44
N ALA A 251 0.65 7.75 10.45
CA ALA A 251 0.41 8.88 9.55
C ALA A 251 1.43 10.00 9.74
N ASP A 252 1.74 10.34 10.98
CA ASP A 252 2.76 11.34 11.30
C ASP A 252 4.16 10.91 10.82
N SER A 253 4.51 9.64 11.00
CA SER A 253 5.80 9.10 10.55
C SER A 253 5.94 9.00 9.04
N LEU A 254 4.86 8.64 8.32
CA LEU A 254 4.87 8.55 6.86
C LEU A 254 4.78 9.93 6.18
N ASN A 255 4.26 10.93 6.89
CA ASN A 255 4.13 12.32 6.44
C ASN A 255 3.60 12.44 5.00
N ASN A 256 2.43 11.89 4.76
CA ASN A 256 1.75 11.90 3.45
C ASN A 256 0.34 12.46 3.60
N PRO A 257 -0.19 13.23 2.63
CA PRO A 257 -1.49 13.88 2.77
C PRO A 257 -2.65 12.89 2.96
N TYR A 258 -2.55 11.70 2.41
CA TYR A 258 -3.59 10.68 2.52
C TYR A 258 -2.99 9.28 2.62
N LEU A 259 -3.61 8.43 3.41
CA LEU A 259 -3.17 7.06 3.67
C LEU A 259 -4.37 6.10 3.78
N SER A 260 -4.14 4.85 3.46
CA SER A 260 -4.99 3.73 3.79
C SER A 260 -4.20 2.75 4.65
N LEU A 261 -4.67 2.48 5.85
CA LEU A 261 -4.03 1.63 6.84
C LEU A 261 -4.94 0.45 7.15
N ASP A 262 -4.41 -0.77 7.12
CA ASP A 262 -5.09 -1.97 7.59
C ASP A 262 -4.49 -2.34 8.96
N ILE A 263 -5.26 -2.15 10.02
CA ILE A 263 -4.81 -2.28 11.42
C ILE A 263 -5.58 -3.41 12.11
N ALA A 264 -4.87 -4.42 12.58
CA ALA A 264 -5.41 -5.44 13.48
C ALA A 264 -5.22 -5.01 14.92
N GLN A 265 -6.20 -5.34 15.77
CA GLN A 265 -6.10 -5.16 17.23
C GLN A 265 -6.14 -6.52 17.91
N SER A 266 -5.21 -6.74 18.82
CA SER A 266 -5.14 -7.94 19.66
C SER A 266 -4.89 -7.56 21.12
N ASN A 267 -4.84 -8.55 22.02
CA ASN A 267 -4.43 -8.34 23.41
C ASN A 267 -2.98 -7.87 23.58
N LYS A 268 -2.18 -7.88 22.50
CA LYS A 268 -0.79 -7.37 22.46
C LYS A 268 -0.70 -5.96 21.88
N GLY A 269 -1.83 -5.30 21.60
CA GLY A 269 -1.92 -3.97 21.01
C GLY A 269 -2.32 -3.97 19.54
N CYS A 270 -2.07 -2.84 18.87
CA CYS A 270 -2.35 -2.65 17.47
C CYS A 270 -1.19 -3.12 16.58
N HIS A 271 -1.52 -3.63 15.39
CA HIS A 271 -0.58 -4.19 14.43
C HIS A 271 -0.89 -3.66 13.04
N LEU A 272 0.09 -3.06 12.37
CA LEU A 272 -0.05 -2.65 10.97
C LEU A 272 0.10 -3.86 10.05
N ILE A 273 -1.00 -4.27 9.41
CA ILE A 273 -1.02 -5.38 8.45
C ILE A 273 -0.46 -4.92 7.10
N GLU A 274 -1.00 -3.82 6.57
CA GLU A 274 -0.70 -3.27 5.25
C GLU A 274 -0.99 -1.77 5.25
N PHE A 275 -0.30 -0.99 4.40
CA PHE A 275 -0.60 0.41 4.18
C PHE A 275 -0.47 0.79 2.69
N GLN A 276 -1.18 1.83 2.28
CA GLN A 276 -1.06 2.43 0.95
C GLN A 276 -1.11 3.95 1.07
N ALA A 277 -0.21 4.63 0.36
CA ALA A 277 -0.10 6.08 0.36
C ALA A 277 -0.64 6.73 -0.93
N THR A 278 -1.09 5.93 -1.88
CA THR A 278 -1.65 6.39 -3.16
C THR A 278 -2.57 5.32 -3.75
N ASN A 279 -3.49 5.72 -4.62
CA ASN A 279 -4.35 4.85 -5.43
C ASN A 279 -5.10 3.77 -4.64
N PHE A 280 -5.54 4.07 -3.43
CA PHE A 280 -6.35 3.15 -2.62
C PHE A 280 -7.85 3.44 -2.78
N GLY A 281 -8.66 2.41 -2.49
CA GLY A 281 -10.12 2.50 -2.62
C GLY A 281 -10.75 3.47 -1.61
N PRO A 282 -11.68 4.36 -2.06
CA PRO A 282 -12.29 5.38 -1.23
C PRO A 282 -13.56 4.91 -0.48
N TYR A 283 -13.85 3.61 -0.45
CA TYR A 283 -15.12 3.09 0.10
C TYR A 283 -15.42 3.62 1.51
N THR A 284 -14.43 3.58 2.41
CA THR A 284 -14.61 4.00 3.80
C THR A 284 -15.00 5.48 3.90
N VAL A 285 -14.30 6.39 3.20
CA VAL A 285 -14.61 7.82 3.24
C VAL A 285 -15.94 8.15 2.60
N LEU A 286 -16.38 7.40 1.60
CA LEU A 286 -17.67 7.63 0.92
C LEU A 286 -18.87 7.11 1.70
N ASN A 287 -18.69 6.14 2.58
CA ASN A 287 -19.79 5.47 3.29
C ASN A 287 -19.84 5.78 4.78
N SER A 288 -18.72 6.16 5.40
CA SER A 288 -18.73 6.59 6.80
C SER A 288 -19.61 7.83 6.99
N SER A 289 -20.44 7.85 8.02
CA SER A 289 -21.23 9.02 8.43
C SER A 289 -20.41 10.02 9.24
N VAL A 290 -19.34 9.57 9.85
CA VAL A 290 -18.48 10.37 10.71
C VAL A 290 -17.02 10.27 10.32
N ARG A 291 -16.24 11.24 10.76
CA ARG A 291 -14.79 11.27 10.75
C ARG A 291 -14.28 11.58 12.16
N TYR A 292 -13.07 11.19 12.46
CA TYR A 292 -12.41 11.45 13.73
C TYR A 292 -11.30 12.46 13.52
N ILE A 293 -11.19 13.44 14.42
CA ILE A 293 -10.13 14.46 14.44
C ILE A 293 -9.59 14.50 15.86
N LYS A 294 -8.26 14.60 16.01
CA LYS A 294 -7.61 14.72 17.31
C LYS A 294 -7.38 16.19 17.67
N GLU A 295 -8.04 16.66 18.70
CA GLU A 295 -7.84 18.00 19.25
C GLU A 295 -7.34 17.89 20.71
N LYS A 296 -6.23 18.52 21.05
CA LYS A 296 -5.68 18.57 22.41
C LYS A 296 -5.57 17.21 23.04
N ASP A 297 -5.32 16.16 22.59
CA ASP A 297 -5.29 14.78 23.14
C ASP A 297 -6.64 14.04 23.21
N GLN A 298 -7.72 14.63 22.74
CA GLN A 298 -9.02 13.97 22.65
C GLN A 298 -9.42 13.73 21.20
N TRP A 299 -10.03 12.60 20.93
CA TRP A 299 -10.63 12.27 19.65
C TRP A 299 -12.08 12.75 19.62
N ASN A 300 -12.39 13.64 18.69
CA ASN A 300 -13.73 14.16 18.45
C ASN A 300 -14.31 13.56 17.18
N GLN A 301 -15.61 13.35 17.17
CA GLN A 301 -16.36 12.95 15.99
C GLN A 301 -16.94 14.18 15.30
N GLU A 302 -16.82 14.21 13.98
CA GLU A 302 -17.49 15.20 13.13
C GLU A 302 -18.28 14.50 12.01
N ILE A 303 -19.31 15.17 11.52
CA ILE A 303 -20.09 14.67 10.38
C ILE A 303 -19.23 14.66 9.13
N ASN A 304 -19.26 13.53 8.41
CA ASN A 304 -18.58 13.40 7.13
C ASN A 304 -19.47 13.87 5.97
N CYS A 305 -18.96 14.74 5.12
CA CYS A 305 -19.66 15.24 3.93
C CYS A 305 -19.77 14.19 2.78
N LYS A 306 -19.06 13.06 2.88
CA LYS A 306 -19.02 11.98 1.88
C LYS A 306 -18.62 12.45 0.46
N ASP A 307 -17.92 13.58 0.35
CA ASP A 307 -17.42 14.16 -0.90
C ASP A 307 -15.94 13.83 -1.04
N LEU A 308 -15.62 13.00 -2.04
CA LEU A 308 -14.25 12.49 -2.24
C LEU A 308 -13.29 13.63 -2.58
N GLU A 309 -13.68 14.50 -3.51
CA GLU A 309 -12.86 15.62 -3.97
C GLU A 309 -12.58 16.61 -2.85
N SER A 310 -13.58 16.88 -2.01
CA SER A 310 -13.40 17.75 -0.83
C SER A 310 -12.42 17.16 0.18
N ASN A 311 -12.44 15.84 0.40
CA ASN A 311 -11.51 15.20 1.33
C ASN A 311 -10.09 15.18 0.76
N TYR A 312 -9.90 14.89 -0.54
CA TYR A 312 -8.59 14.99 -1.18
C TYR A 312 -8.05 16.42 -1.17
N ALA A 313 -8.86 17.40 -1.56
CA ALA A 313 -8.45 18.81 -1.53
C ALA A 313 -8.08 19.28 -0.12
N TYR A 314 -8.87 18.89 0.88
CA TYR A 314 -8.55 19.18 2.28
C TYR A 314 -7.20 18.59 2.69
N ALA A 315 -6.95 17.34 2.37
CA ALA A 315 -5.69 16.67 2.72
C ALA A 315 -4.48 17.35 2.05
N LEU A 316 -4.62 17.74 0.79
CA LEU A 316 -3.58 18.47 0.06
C LEU A 316 -3.36 19.87 0.62
N ASN A 317 -4.42 20.62 0.92
CA ASN A 317 -4.34 21.94 1.55
C ASN A 317 -3.61 21.86 2.90
N TYR A 318 -4.01 20.92 3.75
CA TYR A 318 -3.40 20.68 5.05
C TYR A 318 -1.90 20.31 4.94
N PHE A 319 -1.57 19.46 3.98
CA PHE A 319 -0.20 19.01 3.77
C PHE A 319 0.71 20.14 3.25
N VAL A 320 0.24 20.88 2.26
CA VAL A 320 0.99 22.00 1.67
C VAL A 320 1.16 23.12 2.69
N GLU A 321 0.13 23.45 3.47
CA GLU A 321 0.20 24.43 4.55
C GLU A 321 1.24 24.01 5.61
N LYS A 322 1.24 22.74 6.01
CA LYS A 322 2.25 22.18 6.93
C LYS A 322 3.66 22.32 6.38
N LEU A 323 3.88 22.06 5.08
CA LEU A 323 5.19 22.26 4.44
C LEU A 323 5.64 23.73 4.50
N TYR A 324 4.72 24.67 4.28
CA TYR A 324 5.04 26.10 4.39
C TYR A 324 5.40 26.51 5.83
N LEU A 325 4.65 26.04 6.83
CA LEU A 325 4.86 26.39 8.25
C LEU A 325 6.14 25.78 8.82
N THR A 326 6.52 24.57 8.40
CA THR A 326 7.76 23.92 8.86
C THR A 326 9.01 24.47 8.17
N GLY A 327 8.81 25.39 7.23
CA GLY A 327 9.86 25.89 6.36
C GLY A 327 10.40 24.76 5.48
N ILE A 328 10.24 24.87 4.19
CA ILE A 328 10.92 23.97 3.21
C ILE A 328 12.45 24.00 3.39
N ASN A 329 12.94 24.79 4.32
CA ASN A 329 14.32 25.02 4.70
C ASN A 329 14.98 23.95 5.60
N SER A 330 14.34 22.85 5.90
CA SER A 330 15.08 21.67 6.35
C SER A 330 15.65 20.96 5.12
N SER A 331 16.48 21.67 4.42
CA SER A 331 17.42 21.16 3.46
C SER A 331 18.29 20.09 4.10
N LYS A 332 18.27 18.92 3.48
CA LYS A 332 19.34 17.91 3.42
C LYS A 332 19.42 16.92 4.55
#